data_28af1eb6e3ff9e73412e8c6824f54307
#
_entry.id   28af1eb6e3ff9e73412e8c6824f54307
#
_cell.length_a   1.000
_cell.length_b   1.000
_cell.length_c   1.000
_cell.angle_alpha   90.00
_cell.angle_beta   90.00
_cell.angle_gamma   90.00
#
_symmetry.space_group_name_H-M   'P 1'
#
loop_
_entity.id
_entity.type
_entity.pdbx_description
1 polymer ?
#
loop_
_entity_poly.entity_id
_entity_poly.type
_entity_poly.pdbx_seq_one_letter_code
_entity_poly.pdbx_strand_id
1 'polypeptide(L)'
;MTKDRLIAGRYRLTDPIGTGAMGVVWRALDIRLQRTVAVKQVLLGPNLTEQQTSEARKRALREGRIAARLHHPNAISVFDVAEEDGQPWLVMEYMNAPSLASRLNLDGTMGPLEVAKLGAQAAAALAAAHDAGIVHRDVKPANLLVGDDGTVKITDFGISRATGDVTVTATGFLAGTPAYLAPEVARGEQPIPASDVFALGSTLYHAHTGRPPFGDGDNPLAVLHAVAGGQVEPPAGAGALGPVLMRLLATEVATRPTMHEAQVMLEEVAAGRAPEPVDPVPPAATKILPAEAATTTPLSPEAPAPAPVP
;
A
#
# COMPACT_ATOMS: atom_id res chain seq x y z
N MET A 1 21.79 12.52 -10.67
CA MET A 1 22.61 11.97 -9.57
C MET A 1 23.72 11.16 -10.17
N THR A 2 24.90 11.16 -9.56
CA THR A 2 26.07 10.49 -10.09
C THR A 2 26.40 9.24 -9.27
N LYS A 3 26.87 8.21 -9.96
CA LYS A 3 27.50 7.04 -9.37
C LYS A 3 28.60 7.48 -8.38
N ASP A 4 28.83 6.70 -7.34
CA ASP A 4 29.80 6.95 -6.26
C ASP A 4 29.45 8.09 -5.29
N ARG A 5 28.29 8.76 -5.43
CA ARG A 5 27.81 9.72 -4.44
C ARG A 5 27.55 9.01 -3.10
N LEU A 6 27.99 9.64 -2.02
CA LEU A 6 27.77 9.16 -0.65
C LEU A 6 26.58 9.89 -0.04
N ILE A 7 25.54 9.14 0.34
CA ILE A 7 24.35 9.65 1.01
C ILE A 7 24.52 9.53 2.52
N ALA A 8 24.26 10.62 3.23
CA ALA A 8 24.38 10.73 4.69
C ALA A 8 25.74 10.23 5.22
N GLY A 9 26.83 10.40 4.46
CA GLY A 9 28.16 9.94 4.82
C GLY A 9 28.28 8.42 5.02
N ARG A 10 27.33 7.61 4.51
CA ARG A 10 27.27 6.18 4.78
C ARG A 10 26.90 5.30 3.58
N TYR A 11 25.99 5.72 2.73
CA TYR A 11 25.46 4.87 1.67
C TYR A 11 26.02 5.31 0.32
N ARG A 12 26.97 4.53 -0.23
CA ARG A 12 27.60 4.82 -1.53
C ARG A 12 26.73 4.27 -2.66
N LEU A 13 26.19 5.18 -3.47
CA LEU A 13 25.40 4.80 -4.65
C LEU A 13 26.27 4.08 -5.68
N THR A 14 25.79 2.93 -6.20
CA THR A 14 26.49 2.18 -7.25
C THR A 14 25.77 2.28 -8.58
N ASP A 15 24.61 1.66 -8.70
CA ASP A 15 23.87 1.60 -9.97
C ASP A 15 22.37 1.90 -9.75
N PRO A 16 21.72 2.59 -10.68
CA PRO A 16 20.26 2.72 -10.64
C PRO A 16 19.63 1.35 -10.93
N ILE A 17 18.66 0.94 -10.12
CA ILE A 17 17.96 -0.34 -10.25
C ILE A 17 16.48 -0.18 -10.56
N GLY A 18 15.95 1.04 -10.45
CA GLY A 18 14.56 1.37 -10.81
C GLY A 18 14.41 2.87 -11.01
N THR A 19 13.61 3.25 -11.99
CA THR A 19 13.24 4.65 -12.25
C THR A 19 11.73 4.73 -12.43
N GLY A 20 11.09 5.63 -11.73
CA GLY A 20 9.63 5.83 -11.79
C GLY A 20 9.23 7.24 -11.40
N ALA A 21 7.92 7.50 -11.40
CA ALA A 21 7.36 8.82 -11.05
C ALA A 21 7.77 9.29 -9.64
N MET A 22 8.07 8.35 -8.74
CA MET A 22 8.48 8.63 -7.35
C MET A 22 10.00 8.77 -7.17
N GLY A 23 10.79 8.79 -8.25
CA GLY A 23 12.22 8.95 -8.22
C GLY A 23 13.01 7.74 -8.68
N VAL A 24 14.30 7.75 -8.37
CA VAL A 24 15.23 6.68 -8.74
C VAL A 24 15.57 5.86 -7.51
N VAL A 25 15.50 4.54 -7.64
CA VAL A 25 15.99 3.59 -6.65
C VAL A 25 17.40 3.16 -7.07
N TRP A 26 18.33 3.24 -6.14
CA TRP A 26 19.74 2.91 -6.35
C TRP A 26 20.13 1.67 -5.58
N ARG A 27 20.92 0.81 -6.20
CA ARG A 27 21.76 -0.11 -5.46
C ARG A 27 22.85 0.69 -4.79
N ALA A 28 23.16 0.41 -3.53
CA ALA A 28 24.18 1.12 -2.77
C ALA A 28 24.93 0.18 -1.82
N LEU A 29 26.13 0.59 -1.42
CA LEU A 29 26.92 -0.06 -0.38
C LEU A 29 26.79 0.71 0.93
N ASP A 30 26.26 0.08 1.98
CA ASP A 30 26.42 0.55 3.35
C ASP A 30 27.88 0.35 3.77
N ILE A 31 28.68 1.41 3.74
CA ILE A 31 30.13 1.31 3.99
C ILE A 31 30.47 0.97 5.44
N ARG A 32 29.54 1.15 6.39
CA ARG A 32 29.73 0.79 7.80
C ARG A 32 29.47 -0.69 8.07
N LEU A 33 28.39 -1.24 7.48
CA LEU A 33 28.00 -2.63 7.68
C LEU A 33 28.47 -3.56 6.56
N GLN A 34 29.17 -3.04 5.55
CA GLN A 34 29.71 -3.78 4.40
C GLN A 34 28.65 -4.67 3.72
N ARG A 35 27.44 -4.14 3.54
CA ARG A 35 26.31 -4.84 2.89
C ARG A 35 25.71 -4.03 1.77
N THR A 36 25.15 -4.71 0.79
CA THR A 36 24.35 -4.10 -0.28
C THR A 36 22.97 -3.73 0.25
N VAL A 37 22.50 -2.53 -0.10
CA VAL A 37 21.18 -2.00 0.23
C VAL A 37 20.57 -1.35 -1.01
N ALA A 38 19.23 -1.19 -1.00
CA ALA A 38 18.53 -0.32 -1.93
C ALA A 38 18.31 1.05 -1.27
N VAL A 39 18.53 2.12 -2.02
CA VAL A 39 18.38 3.50 -1.51
C VAL A 39 17.49 4.28 -2.46
N LYS A 40 16.38 4.82 -1.93
CA LYS A 40 15.38 5.57 -2.68
C LYS A 40 15.28 7.00 -2.16
N GLN A 41 15.46 7.98 -3.04
CA GLN A 41 15.15 9.37 -2.69
C GLN A 41 13.64 9.56 -2.65
N VAL A 42 13.13 10.15 -1.58
CA VAL A 42 11.73 10.55 -1.51
C VAL A 42 11.60 11.95 -2.12
N LEU A 43 11.02 12.01 -3.32
CA LEU A 43 10.81 13.31 -3.98
C LEU A 43 9.68 14.05 -3.25
N LEU A 44 9.96 15.25 -2.80
CA LEU A 44 8.94 16.18 -2.33
C LEU A 44 8.33 16.85 -3.58
N GLY A 45 7.01 17.03 -3.61
CA GLY A 45 6.30 17.54 -4.80
C GLY A 45 6.90 18.83 -5.36
N PRO A 46 6.72 19.10 -6.67
CA PRO A 46 7.18 20.36 -7.29
C PRO A 46 6.36 21.55 -6.80
N ASN A 47 6.96 22.75 -6.85
CA ASN A 47 6.30 24.03 -6.55
C ASN A 47 5.71 24.17 -5.14
N LEU A 48 6.29 23.48 -4.15
CA LEU A 48 5.91 23.63 -2.75
C LEU A 48 6.55 24.90 -2.17
N THR A 49 5.80 25.58 -1.30
CA THR A 49 6.38 26.65 -0.44
C THR A 49 7.35 26.03 0.58
N GLU A 50 8.21 26.83 1.19
CA GLU A 50 9.14 26.35 2.23
C GLU A 50 8.41 25.63 3.38
N GLN A 51 7.25 26.16 3.81
CA GLN A 51 6.43 25.54 4.84
C GLN A 51 5.90 24.18 4.39
N GLN A 52 5.33 24.10 3.17
CA GLN A 52 4.82 22.85 2.60
C GLN A 52 5.92 21.81 2.42
N THR A 53 7.12 22.24 1.98
CA THR A 53 8.30 21.37 1.85
C THR A 53 8.71 20.81 3.21
N SER A 54 8.76 21.65 4.25
CA SER A 54 9.07 21.22 5.61
C SER A 54 8.03 20.21 6.15
N GLU A 55 6.75 20.43 5.91
CA GLU A 55 5.66 19.52 6.32
C GLU A 55 5.73 18.20 5.57
N ALA A 56 5.91 18.22 4.24
CA ALA A 56 6.07 17.03 3.41
C ALA A 56 7.28 16.19 3.85
N ARG A 57 8.41 16.84 4.13
CA ARG A 57 9.61 16.18 4.65
C ARG A 57 9.36 15.51 6.01
N LYS A 58 8.76 16.23 6.97
CA LYS A 58 8.42 15.65 8.29
C LYS A 58 7.48 14.44 8.15
N ARG A 59 6.53 14.51 7.22
CA ARG A 59 5.62 13.41 6.90
C ARG A 59 6.39 12.21 6.34
N ALA A 60 7.25 12.41 5.34
CA ALA A 60 8.08 11.35 4.73
C ALA A 60 8.95 10.64 5.78
N LEU A 61 9.61 11.39 6.67
CA LEU A 61 10.41 10.84 7.75
C LEU A 61 9.57 10.03 8.74
N ARG A 62 8.34 10.48 9.05
CA ARG A 62 7.42 9.76 9.94
C ARG A 62 6.94 8.46 9.29
N GLU A 63 6.51 8.50 8.03
CA GLU A 63 6.02 7.34 7.29
C GLU A 63 7.13 6.30 7.09
N GLY A 64 8.34 6.74 6.76
CA GLY A 64 9.51 5.85 6.69
C GLY A 64 9.82 5.14 8.03
N ARG A 65 9.69 5.85 9.16
CA ARG A 65 9.86 5.23 10.50
C ARG A 65 8.74 4.25 10.84
N ILE A 66 7.53 4.49 10.36
CA ILE A 66 6.40 3.54 10.52
C ILE A 66 6.67 2.30 9.67
N ALA A 67 7.04 2.46 8.40
CA ALA A 67 7.41 1.36 7.52
C ALA A 67 8.58 0.52 8.05
N ALA A 68 9.54 1.15 8.74
CA ALA A 68 10.67 0.45 9.37
C ALA A 68 10.29 -0.48 10.54
N ARG A 69 9.05 -0.41 11.04
CA ARG A 69 8.55 -1.35 12.07
C ARG A 69 8.02 -2.65 11.49
N LEU A 70 7.74 -2.68 10.19
CA LEU A 70 7.25 -3.87 9.52
C LEU A 70 8.40 -4.83 9.25
N HIS A 71 8.34 -6.00 9.87
CA HIS A 71 9.26 -7.11 9.63
C HIS A 71 8.47 -8.34 9.21
N HIS A 72 8.58 -8.71 7.93
CA HIS A 72 7.92 -9.89 7.39
C HIS A 72 8.77 -10.50 6.26
N PRO A 73 8.85 -11.82 6.11
CA PRO A 73 9.66 -12.47 5.06
C PRO A 73 9.26 -12.02 3.65
N ASN A 74 7.99 -11.69 3.43
CA ASN A 74 7.48 -11.23 2.14
C ASN A 74 7.32 -9.70 2.03
N ALA A 75 7.95 -8.91 2.91
CA ALA A 75 8.05 -7.47 2.83
C ALA A 75 9.51 -7.04 2.70
N ILE A 76 9.78 -6.03 1.88
CA ILE A 76 11.09 -5.37 1.85
C ILE A 76 11.26 -4.57 3.14
N SER A 77 12.27 -4.92 3.93
CA SER A 77 12.56 -4.24 5.20
C SER A 77 13.14 -2.85 4.96
N VAL A 78 12.65 -1.85 5.67
CA VAL A 78 13.27 -0.52 5.74
C VAL A 78 14.28 -0.52 6.88
N PHE A 79 15.55 -0.25 6.57
CA PHE A 79 16.65 -0.30 7.54
C PHE A 79 16.96 1.05 8.18
N ASP A 80 16.77 2.13 7.41
CA ASP A 80 17.12 3.48 7.84
C ASP A 80 16.32 4.52 7.05
N VAL A 81 16.18 5.71 7.64
CA VAL A 81 15.66 6.89 6.96
C VAL A 81 16.72 7.98 7.10
N ALA A 82 17.54 8.11 6.08
CA ALA A 82 18.63 9.06 6.02
C ALA A 82 18.17 10.42 5.47
N GLU A 83 18.97 11.42 5.65
CA GLU A 83 18.75 12.77 5.12
C GLU A 83 20.02 13.30 4.48
N GLU A 84 19.91 13.81 3.26
CA GLU A 84 20.99 14.44 2.53
C GLU A 84 20.45 15.64 1.76
N ASP A 85 21.12 16.80 1.86
CA ASP A 85 20.72 18.07 1.21
C ASP A 85 19.24 18.45 1.47
N GLY A 86 18.75 18.19 2.69
CA GLY A 86 17.35 18.45 3.08
C GLY A 86 16.33 17.51 2.45
N GLN A 87 16.75 16.46 1.75
CA GLN A 87 15.89 15.46 1.15
C GLN A 87 15.91 14.16 1.96
N PRO A 88 14.75 13.53 2.21
CA PRO A 88 14.71 12.22 2.86
C PRO A 88 15.08 11.10 1.88
N TRP A 89 15.81 10.12 2.39
CA TRP A 89 16.24 8.93 1.68
C TRP A 89 15.86 7.70 2.47
N LEU A 90 15.22 6.75 1.83
CA LEU A 90 14.90 5.45 2.43
C LEU A 90 16.01 4.46 2.10
N VAL A 91 16.52 3.81 3.12
CA VAL A 91 17.48 2.72 2.98
C VAL A 91 16.77 1.41 3.28
N MET A 92 16.77 0.51 2.31
CA MET A 92 15.95 -0.69 2.32
C MET A 92 16.77 -1.93 2.03
N GLU A 93 16.20 -3.08 2.32
CA GLU A 93 16.66 -4.37 1.86
C GLU A 93 16.83 -4.36 0.33
N TYR A 94 17.97 -4.85 -0.14
CA TYR A 94 18.20 -5.08 -1.56
C TYR A 94 17.85 -6.52 -1.89
N MET A 95 16.87 -6.73 -2.76
CA MET A 95 16.53 -8.01 -3.35
C MET A 95 16.91 -7.97 -4.83
N ASN A 96 17.77 -8.88 -5.26
CA ASN A 96 18.14 -9.01 -6.67
C ASN A 96 17.07 -9.82 -7.43
N ALA A 97 15.94 -9.18 -7.67
CA ALA A 97 14.81 -9.80 -8.35
C ALA A 97 14.07 -8.77 -9.22
N PRO A 98 13.53 -9.18 -10.37
CA PRO A 98 12.67 -8.33 -11.18
C PRO A 98 11.34 -8.07 -10.45
N SER A 99 10.67 -6.97 -10.82
CA SER A 99 9.29 -6.77 -10.42
C SER A 99 8.35 -7.71 -11.20
N LEU A 100 7.17 -7.98 -10.63
CA LEU A 100 6.11 -8.72 -11.33
C LEU A 100 5.74 -8.02 -12.65
N ALA A 101 5.74 -6.68 -12.70
CA ALA A 101 5.52 -5.94 -13.93
C ALA A 101 6.57 -6.28 -15.00
N SER A 102 7.85 -6.36 -14.61
CA SER A 102 8.92 -6.75 -15.53
C SER A 102 8.76 -8.19 -16.02
N ARG A 103 8.38 -9.14 -15.14
CA ARG A 103 8.10 -10.52 -15.53
C ARG A 103 6.94 -10.62 -16.50
N LEU A 104 5.81 -9.95 -16.21
CA LEU A 104 4.65 -9.96 -17.10
C LEU A 104 4.97 -9.39 -18.50
N ASN A 105 5.83 -8.37 -18.56
CA ASN A 105 6.27 -7.81 -19.84
C ASN A 105 7.18 -8.75 -20.65
N LEU A 106 7.98 -9.59 -19.96
CA LEU A 106 8.93 -10.51 -20.61
C LEU A 106 8.31 -11.88 -20.91
N ASP A 107 7.62 -12.43 -19.91
CA ASP A 107 7.17 -13.83 -19.90
C ASP A 107 5.68 -13.97 -20.24
N GLY A 108 4.92 -12.86 -20.21
CA GLY A 108 3.48 -12.87 -20.43
C GLY A 108 2.68 -13.24 -19.17
N THR A 109 1.51 -13.85 -19.37
CA THR A 109 0.57 -14.20 -18.30
C THR A 109 1.01 -15.42 -17.50
N MET A 110 0.56 -15.49 -16.25
CA MET A 110 0.87 -16.56 -15.31
C MET A 110 -0.32 -17.52 -15.14
N GLY A 111 -0.02 -18.79 -14.86
CA GLY A 111 -1.03 -19.81 -14.56
C GLY A 111 -1.75 -19.57 -13.24
N PRO A 112 -3.01 -20.06 -13.07
CA PRO A 112 -3.80 -19.80 -11.88
C PRO A 112 -3.14 -20.21 -10.57
N LEU A 113 -2.46 -21.36 -10.54
CA LEU A 113 -1.77 -21.86 -9.36
C LEU A 113 -0.53 -21.00 -9.01
N GLU A 114 0.17 -20.50 -10.01
CA GLU A 114 1.33 -19.64 -9.83
C GLU A 114 0.89 -18.27 -9.30
N VAL A 115 -0.16 -17.68 -9.87
CA VAL A 115 -0.76 -16.43 -9.39
C VAL A 115 -1.25 -16.59 -7.94
N ALA A 116 -1.87 -17.72 -7.59
CA ALA A 116 -2.33 -17.97 -6.23
C ALA A 116 -1.16 -18.05 -5.23
N LYS A 117 -0.06 -18.76 -5.59
CA LYS A 117 1.16 -18.83 -4.76
C LYS A 117 1.80 -17.45 -4.54
N LEU A 118 1.88 -16.67 -5.59
CA LEU A 118 2.39 -15.29 -5.53
C LEU A 118 1.48 -14.43 -4.65
N GLY A 119 0.17 -14.51 -4.89
CA GLY A 119 -0.83 -13.73 -4.17
C GLY A 119 -0.88 -14.05 -2.68
N ALA A 120 -0.75 -15.33 -2.29
CA ALA A 120 -0.72 -15.74 -0.89
C ALA A 120 0.45 -15.10 -0.12
N GLN A 121 1.65 -15.06 -0.71
CA GLN A 121 2.82 -14.43 -0.11
C GLN A 121 2.65 -12.90 0.01
N ALA A 122 2.10 -12.24 -1.02
CA ALA A 122 1.83 -10.83 -0.98
C ALA A 122 0.75 -10.50 0.07
N ALA A 123 -0.32 -11.31 0.14
CA ALA A 123 -1.37 -11.17 1.14
C ALA A 123 -0.84 -11.34 2.57
N ALA A 124 0.06 -12.29 2.82
CA ALA A 124 0.69 -12.47 4.14
C ALA A 124 1.43 -11.20 4.60
N ALA A 125 2.20 -10.56 3.71
CA ALA A 125 2.91 -9.33 4.03
C ALA A 125 1.95 -8.15 4.27
N LEU A 126 0.89 -8.04 3.46
CA LEU A 126 -0.12 -7.00 3.60
C LEU A 126 -0.96 -7.19 4.87
N ALA A 127 -1.29 -8.43 5.24
CA ALA A 127 -1.97 -8.74 6.49
C ALA A 127 -1.15 -8.29 7.71
N ALA A 128 0.14 -8.64 7.74
CA ALA A 128 1.06 -8.21 8.80
C ALA A 128 1.19 -6.67 8.86
N ALA A 129 1.16 -5.99 7.72
CA ALA A 129 1.15 -4.53 7.66
C ALA A 129 -0.15 -3.94 8.25
N HIS A 130 -1.31 -4.51 7.88
CA HIS A 130 -2.61 -4.09 8.41
C HIS A 130 -2.71 -4.27 9.91
N ASP A 131 -2.19 -5.39 10.46
CA ASP A 131 -2.11 -5.63 11.91
C ASP A 131 -1.26 -4.58 12.63
N ALA A 132 -0.22 -4.06 11.94
CA ALA A 132 0.60 -2.96 12.43
C ALA A 132 -0.01 -1.56 12.18
N GLY A 133 -1.24 -1.48 11.65
CA GLY A 133 -1.92 -0.23 11.32
C GLY A 133 -1.36 0.46 10.06
N ILE A 134 -0.64 -0.27 9.20
CA ILE A 134 -0.04 0.24 7.97
C ILE A 134 -0.90 -0.19 6.78
N VAL A 135 -1.42 0.78 6.03
CA VAL A 135 -2.07 0.57 4.74
C VAL A 135 -1.06 0.86 3.63
N HIS A 136 -0.93 -0.04 2.66
CA HIS A 136 0.07 0.07 1.59
C HIS A 136 -0.25 1.16 0.57
N ARG A 137 -1.51 1.25 0.09
CA ARG A 137 -2.08 2.27 -0.80
C ARG A 137 -1.62 2.26 -2.26
N ASP A 138 -0.61 1.48 -2.61
CA ASP A 138 -0.06 1.41 -3.98
C ASP A 138 0.33 -0.04 -4.34
N VAL A 139 -0.57 -1.00 -4.07
CA VAL A 139 -0.36 -2.41 -4.45
C VAL A 139 -0.56 -2.53 -5.97
N LYS A 140 0.52 -2.93 -6.66
CA LYS A 140 0.53 -3.11 -8.12
C LYS A 140 1.72 -3.98 -8.55
N PRO A 141 1.74 -4.53 -9.78
CA PRO A 141 2.82 -5.41 -10.23
C PRO A 141 4.22 -4.81 -10.13
N ALA A 142 4.37 -3.49 -10.28
CA ALA A 142 5.66 -2.81 -10.17
C ALA A 142 6.26 -2.85 -8.74
N ASN A 143 5.41 -3.03 -7.72
CA ASN A 143 5.79 -3.03 -6.31
C ASN A 143 5.88 -4.45 -5.69
N LEU A 144 5.74 -5.50 -6.51
CA LEU A 144 5.99 -6.89 -6.11
C LEU A 144 7.29 -7.39 -6.76
N LEU A 145 8.29 -7.71 -5.97
CA LEU A 145 9.53 -8.34 -6.44
C LEU A 145 9.37 -9.85 -6.39
N VAL A 146 9.77 -10.54 -7.46
CA VAL A 146 9.60 -11.99 -7.58
C VAL A 146 10.94 -12.64 -7.87
N GLY A 147 11.49 -13.36 -6.90
CA GLY A 147 12.73 -14.11 -7.04
C GLY A 147 12.59 -15.34 -7.93
N ASP A 148 13.73 -15.85 -8.41
CA ASP A 148 13.76 -17.05 -9.25
C ASP A 148 13.39 -18.32 -8.48
N ASP A 149 13.52 -18.29 -7.16
CA ASP A 149 13.08 -19.33 -6.22
C ASP A 149 11.57 -19.28 -5.92
N GLY A 150 10.84 -18.32 -6.51
CA GLY A 150 9.42 -18.09 -6.25
C GLY A 150 9.13 -17.26 -4.99
N THR A 151 10.16 -16.75 -4.31
CA THR A 151 9.98 -15.83 -3.18
C THR A 151 9.42 -14.49 -3.67
N VAL A 152 8.35 -14.03 -3.04
CA VAL A 152 7.74 -12.74 -3.33
C VAL A 152 7.99 -11.77 -2.19
N LYS A 153 8.41 -10.55 -2.51
CA LYS A 153 8.47 -9.45 -1.53
C LYS A 153 7.77 -8.22 -2.08
N ILE A 154 6.92 -7.62 -1.25
CA ILE A 154 6.28 -6.35 -1.56
C ILE A 154 7.13 -5.18 -1.04
N THR A 155 7.23 -4.11 -1.83
CA THR A 155 8.02 -2.91 -1.52
C THR A 155 7.16 -1.65 -1.47
N ASP A 156 7.71 -0.55 -0.97
CA ASP A 156 7.10 0.80 -0.98
C ASP A 156 5.86 0.97 -0.07
N PHE A 157 5.85 0.32 1.11
CA PHE A 157 4.78 0.46 2.09
C PHE A 157 4.56 1.91 2.56
N GLY A 158 3.36 2.43 2.34
CA GLY A 158 2.85 3.66 2.95
C GLY A 158 3.55 4.97 2.61
N ILE A 159 4.64 4.94 1.83
CA ILE A 159 5.50 6.10 1.57
C ILE A 159 4.94 7.00 0.46
N SER A 160 3.97 6.52 -0.30
CA SER A 160 3.32 7.25 -1.40
C SER A 160 2.64 8.56 -0.95
N ARG A 161 2.25 8.67 0.32
CA ARG A 161 1.59 9.86 0.86
C ARG A 161 2.50 11.08 1.02
N ALA A 162 3.81 10.87 1.14
CA ALA A 162 4.76 11.97 1.25
C ALA A 162 4.87 12.78 -0.05
N THR A 163 4.56 12.14 -1.19
CA THR A 163 4.69 12.73 -2.53
C THR A 163 3.38 13.26 -3.12
N GLY A 164 2.28 13.19 -2.39
CA GLY A 164 0.92 13.57 -2.82
C GLY A 164 0.08 12.34 -3.12
N ASP A 165 -1.10 12.24 -2.50
CA ASP A 165 -2.14 11.26 -2.83
C ASP A 165 -2.43 11.33 -4.34
N VAL A 166 -3.05 10.25 -4.90
CA VAL A 166 -3.70 10.31 -6.21
C VAL A 166 -4.70 11.48 -6.16
N THR A 167 -4.20 12.66 -6.36
CA THR A 167 -5.00 13.87 -6.45
C THR A 167 -5.15 14.15 -7.94
N VAL A 168 -6.39 14.13 -8.40
CA VAL A 168 -6.73 14.92 -9.59
C VAL A 168 -6.33 16.34 -9.20
N THR A 169 -5.14 16.76 -9.61
CA THR A 169 -4.73 18.16 -9.39
C THR A 169 -5.76 19.06 -10.08
N ALA A 170 -5.92 20.30 -9.58
CA ALA A 170 -6.80 21.29 -10.20
C ALA A 170 -6.51 21.50 -11.72
N THR A 171 -5.39 20.97 -12.21
CA THR A 171 -4.95 20.94 -13.62
C THR A 171 -5.30 19.64 -14.34
N GLY A 172 -6.04 18.69 -13.72
CA GLY A 172 -6.42 17.43 -14.36
C GLY A 172 -5.27 16.39 -14.47
N PHE A 173 -4.11 16.64 -13.89
CA PHE A 173 -3.01 15.68 -13.88
C PHE A 173 -3.25 14.64 -12.80
N LEU A 174 -3.40 13.38 -13.21
CA LEU A 174 -3.49 12.23 -12.34
C LEU A 174 -2.06 11.73 -12.06
N ALA A 175 -1.59 11.84 -10.83
CA ALA A 175 -0.32 11.25 -10.43
C ALA A 175 -0.56 9.78 -10.04
N GLY A 176 -0.02 8.84 -10.84
CA GLY A 176 -0.11 7.39 -10.57
C GLY A 176 -0.84 6.60 -11.67
N THR A 177 -0.94 5.29 -11.48
CA THR A 177 -1.62 4.38 -12.41
C THR A 177 -2.99 4.02 -11.83
N PRO A 178 -4.11 4.55 -12.36
CA PRO A 178 -5.43 4.35 -11.77
C PRO A 178 -5.94 2.91 -11.88
N ALA A 179 -5.37 2.10 -12.77
CA ALA A 179 -5.85 0.76 -13.12
C ALA A 179 -5.93 -0.25 -11.95
N TYR A 180 -5.23 0.01 -10.84
CA TYR A 180 -5.23 -0.85 -9.64
C TYR A 180 -5.93 -0.23 -8.44
N LEU A 181 -6.45 0.99 -8.56
CA LEU A 181 -7.17 1.66 -7.48
C LEU A 181 -8.46 0.93 -7.13
N ALA A 182 -8.82 0.99 -5.85
CA ALA A 182 -10.14 0.56 -5.43
C ALA A 182 -11.22 1.60 -5.81
N PRO A 183 -12.47 1.18 -6.08
CA PRO A 183 -13.54 2.08 -6.50
C PRO A 183 -13.79 3.25 -5.53
N GLU A 184 -13.76 3.01 -4.23
CA GLU A 184 -13.90 4.07 -3.22
C GLU A 184 -12.78 5.10 -3.29
N VAL A 185 -11.53 4.65 -3.54
CA VAL A 185 -10.38 5.55 -3.69
C VAL A 185 -10.48 6.35 -5.00
N ALA A 186 -10.95 5.72 -6.07
CA ALA A 186 -11.22 6.39 -7.35
C ALA A 186 -12.32 7.47 -7.23
N ARG A 187 -13.25 7.32 -6.27
CA ARG A 187 -14.27 8.33 -5.92
C ARG A 187 -13.75 9.41 -4.96
N GLY A 188 -12.49 9.35 -4.54
CA GLY A 188 -11.84 10.33 -3.66
C GLY A 188 -11.90 10.03 -2.16
N GLU A 189 -12.31 8.81 -1.79
CA GLU A 189 -12.28 8.36 -0.40
C GLU A 189 -10.85 8.02 0.04
N GLN A 190 -10.61 8.03 1.35
CA GLN A 190 -9.28 7.68 1.88
C GLN A 190 -9.04 6.17 1.78
N PRO A 191 -7.85 5.74 1.33
CA PRO A 191 -7.50 4.32 1.30
C PRO A 191 -7.53 3.68 2.70
N ILE A 192 -8.15 2.52 2.77
CA ILE A 192 -8.28 1.68 3.97
C ILE A 192 -7.71 0.27 3.70
N PRO A 193 -7.55 -0.61 4.69
CA PRO A 193 -7.07 -1.98 4.48
C PRO A 193 -7.81 -2.74 3.36
N ALA A 194 -9.14 -2.58 3.25
CA ALA A 194 -9.94 -3.19 2.19
C ALA A 194 -9.61 -2.64 0.79
N SER A 195 -9.05 -1.43 0.68
CA SER A 195 -8.57 -0.88 -0.61
C SER A 195 -7.32 -1.61 -1.10
N ASP A 196 -6.43 -2.05 -0.20
CA ASP A 196 -5.28 -2.89 -0.55
C ASP A 196 -5.72 -4.29 -1.01
N VAL A 197 -6.81 -4.84 -0.45
CA VAL A 197 -7.40 -6.12 -0.89
C VAL A 197 -7.83 -6.02 -2.35
N PHE A 198 -8.56 -4.96 -2.70
CA PHE A 198 -8.97 -4.71 -4.09
C PHE A 198 -7.76 -4.55 -5.02
N ALA A 199 -6.77 -3.77 -4.61
CA ALA A 199 -5.55 -3.52 -5.39
C ALA A 199 -4.72 -4.80 -5.58
N LEU A 200 -4.66 -5.69 -4.58
CA LEU A 200 -4.09 -7.03 -4.72
C LEU A 200 -4.89 -7.86 -5.72
N GLY A 201 -6.22 -7.88 -5.62
CA GLY A 201 -7.10 -8.53 -6.59
C GLY A 201 -6.84 -8.05 -8.02
N SER A 202 -6.74 -6.73 -8.23
CA SER A 202 -6.42 -6.12 -9.54
C SER A 202 -5.04 -6.55 -10.06
N THR A 203 -4.06 -6.62 -9.17
CA THR A 203 -2.69 -7.07 -9.47
C THR A 203 -2.67 -8.53 -9.92
N LEU A 204 -3.36 -9.41 -9.19
CA LEU A 204 -3.43 -10.84 -9.50
C LEU A 204 -4.28 -11.11 -10.75
N TYR A 205 -5.35 -10.34 -10.95
CA TYR A 205 -6.15 -10.38 -12.18
C TYR A 205 -5.26 -10.06 -13.39
N HIS A 206 -4.47 -8.97 -13.31
CA HIS A 206 -3.52 -8.61 -14.37
C HIS A 206 -2.49 -9.73 -14.60
N ALA A 207 -1.93 -10.30 -13.54
CA ALA A 207 -0.95 -11.39 -13.66
C ALA A 207 -1.51 -12.61 -14.42
N HIS A 208 -2.80 -12.91 -14.25
CA HIS A 208 -3.47 -14.02 -14.92
C HIS A 208 -3.93 -13.69 -16.34
N THR A 209 -4.52 -12.50 -16.56
CA THR A 209 -5.19 -12.15 -17.83
C THR A 209 -4.32 -11.34 -18.79
N GLY A 210 -3.18 -10.81 -18.33
CA GLY A 210 -2.27 -9.93 -19.08
C GLY A 210 -2.70 -8.46 -19.09
N ARG A 211 -3.80 -8.09 -18.41
CA ARG A 211 -4.27 -6.71 -18.31
C ARG A 211 -5.02 -6.47 -16.99
N PRO A 212 -5.01 -5.24 -16.46
CA PRO A 212 -5.80 -4.90 -15.28
C PRO A 212 -7.32 -5.03 -15.56
N PRO A 213 -8.15 -5.21 -14.51
CA PRO A 213 -9.60 -5.46 -14.68
C PRO A 213 -10.36 -4.34 -15.41
N PHE A 214 -9.87 -3.10 -15.34
CA PHE A 214 -10.46 -1.94 -16.03
C PHE A 214 -9.65 -1.47 -17.24
N GLY A 215 -8.64 -2.26 -17.65
CA GLY A 215 -7.70 -1.88 -18.72
C GLY A 215 -6.66 -0.86 -18.26
N ASP A 216 -5.75 -0.55 -19.16
CA ASP A 216 -4.61 0.37 -19.00
C ASP A 216 -4.55 1.40 -20.14
N GLY A 217 -5.72 1.75 -20.67
CA GLY A 217 -5.85 2.65 -21.83
C GLY A 217 -5.12 3.99 -21.66
N ASP A 218 -4.80 4.63 -22.79
CA ASP A 218 -4.02 5.88 -22.87
C ASP A 218 -4.70 7.10 -22.19
N ASN A 219 -5.98 6.97 -21.81
CA ASN A 219 -6.70 8.01 -21.10
C ASN A 219 -6.88 7.65 -19.61
N PRO A 220 -6.03 8.15 -18.71
CA PRO A 220 -6.12 7.85 -17.27
C PRO A 220 -7.46 8.24 -16.63
N LEU A 221 -8.15 9.28 -17.12
CA LEU A 221 -9.46 9.68 -16.62
C LEU A 221 -10.55 8.70 -17.00
N ALA A 222 -10.48 8.11 -18.20
CA ALA A 222 -11.41 7.07 -18.63
C ALA A 222 -11.24 5.81 -17.76
N VAL A 223 -9.98 5.41 -17.50
CA VAL A 223 -9.67 4.29 -16.60
C VAL A 223 -10.18 4.58 -15.19
N LEU A 224 -9.93 5.79 -14.65
CA LEU A 224 -10.42 6.19 -13.32
C LEU A 224 -11.96 6.11 -13.23
N HIS A 225 -12.66 6.56 -14.28
CA HIS A 225 -14.11 6.49 -14.34
C HIS A 225 -14.60 5.02 -14.36
N ALA A 226 -13.93 4.16 -15.15
CA ALA A 226 -14.26 2.73 -15.19
C ALA A 226 -14.05 2.05 -13.82
N VAL A 227 -12.94 2.37 -13.14
CA VAL A 227 -12.65 1.91 -11.76
C VAL A 227 -13.75 2.37 -10.80
N ALA A 228 -14.15 3.64 -10.85
CA ALA A 228 -15.20 4.18 -9.98
C ALA A 228 -16.56 3.48 -10.21
N GLY A 229 -16.80 2.99 -11.43
CA GLY A 229 -17.98 2.18 -11.78
C GLY A 229 -17.95 0.76 -11.21
N GLY A 230 -16.76 0.21 -10.95
CA GLY A 230 -16.54 -1.03 -10.21
C GLY A 230 -17.01 -2.32 -10.90
N GLN A 231 -17.35 -2.31 -12.19
CA GLN A 231 -17.80 -3.50 -12.92
C GLN A 231 -16.58 -4.28 -13.45
N VAL A 232 -16.34 -5.46 -12.88
CA VAL A 232 -15.24 -6.35 -13.26
C VAL A 232 -15.79 -7.60 -13.93
N GLU A 233 -15.25 -7.95 -15.08
CA GLU A 233 -15.59 -9.21 -15.76
C GLU A 233 -14.84 -10.38 -15.10
N PRO A 234 -15.50 -11.55 -14.93
CA PRO A 234 -14.83 -12.75 -14.43
C PRO A 234 -13.65 -13.14 -15.33
N PRO A 235 -12.48 -13.47 -14.75
CA PRO A 235 -11.31 -13.84 -15.53
C PRO A 235 -11.50 -15.22 -16.20
N ALA A 236 -11.34 -15.28 -17.52
CA ALA A 236 -11.45 -16.53 -18.29
C ALA A 236 -10.29 -17.48 -17.92
N GLY A 237 -10.59 -18.78 -17.80
CA GLY A 237 -9.57 -19.80 -17.58
C GLY A 237 -8.94 -19.82 -16.18
N ALA A 238 -9.44 -19.03 -15.23
CA ALA A 238 -8.86 -18.91 -13.89
C ALA A 238 -9.19 -20.09 -12.95
N GLY A 239 -10.08 -21.01 -13.31
CA GLY A 239 -10.44 -22.15 -12.46
C GLY A 239 -10.83 -21.74 -11.04
N ALA A 240 -10.27 -22.40 -10.02
CA ALA A 240 -10.53 -22.07 -8.61
C ALA A 240 -10.05 -20.65 -8.19
N LEU A 241 -9.13 -20.04 -8.92
CA LEU A 241 -8.67 -18.67 -8.66
C LEU A 241 -9.76 -17.64 -9.02
N GLY A 242 -10.59 -17.91 -10.02
CA GLY A 242 -11.61 -16.96 -10.51
C GLY A 242 -12.53 -16.44 -9.41
N PRO A 243 -13.25 -17.30 -8.67
CA PRO A 243 -14.09 -16.87 -7.55
C PRO A 243 -13.34 -16.07 -6.48
N VAL A 244 -12.07 -16.41 -6.18
CA VAL A 244 -11.23 -15.66 -5.23
C VAL A 244 -11.00 -14.25 -5.74
N LEU A 245 -10.56 -14.11 -7.00
CA LEU A 245 -10.34 -12.78 -7.61
C LEU A 245 -11.60 -11.93 -7.56
N MET A 246 -12.76 -12.50 -7.90
CA MET A 246 -14.01 -11.75 -7.87
C MET A 246 -14.40 -11.30 -6.45
N ARG A 247 -14.04 -12.06 -5.40
CA ARG A 247 -14.25 -11.63 -4.01
C ARG A 247 -13.32 -10.49 -3.62
N LEU A 248 -12.03 -10.57 -3.99
CA LEU A 248 -11.08 -9.48 -3.75
C LEU A 248 -11.51 -8.19 -4.46
N LEU A 249 -12.07 -8.32 -5.67
CA LEU A 249 -12.52 -7.24 -6.55
C LEU A 249 -13.96 -6.81 -6.32
N ALA A 250 -14.58 -7.21 -5.20
CA ALA A 250 -15.94 -6.79 -4.89
C ALA A 250 -16.02 -5.26 -4.77
N THR A 251 -17.01 -4.64 -5.42
CA THR A 251 -17.19 -3.19 -5.42
C THR A 251 -17.56 -2.68 -4.03
N GLU A 252 -18.43 -3.43 -3.32
CA GLU A 252 -18.84 -3.11 -1.97
C GLU A 252 -17.76 -3.50 -0.97
N VAL A 253 -17.24 -2.51 -0.24
CA VAL A 253 -16.14 -2.66 0.74
C VAL A 253 -16.46 -3.73 1.79
N ALA A 254 -17.71 -3.75 2.29
CA ALA A 254 -18.14 -4.67 3.35
C ALA A 254 -18.19 -6.15 2.90
N THR A 255 -18.20 -6.43 1.60
CA THR A 255 -18.22 -7.79 1.04
C THR A 255 -16.84 -8.32 0.69
N ARG A 256 -15.82 -7.47 0.74
CA ARG A 256 -14.42 -7.89 0.54
C ARG A 256 -13.94 -8.68 1.75
N PRO A 257 -13.14 -9.73 1.54
CA PRO A 257 -12.46 -10.40 2.65
C PRO A 257 -11.46 -9.46 3.32
N THR A 258 -11.12 -9.76 4.57
CA THR A 258 -9.91 -9.22 5.19
C THR A 258 -8.67 -9.73 4.46
N MET A 259 -7.50 -9.10 4.66
CA MET A 259 -6.29 -9.56 4.01
C MET A 259 -5.84 -10.95 4.52
N HIS A 260 -6.11 -11.30 5.78
CA HIS A 260 -5.91 -12.64 6.33
C HIS A 260 -6.79 -13.69 5.64
N GLU A 261 -8.08 -13.40 5.45
CA GLU A 261 -8.99 -14.29 4.72
C GLU A 261 -8.54 -14.42 3.24
N ALA A 262 -8.11 -13.33 2.61
CA ALA A 262 -7.56 -13.33 1.26
C ALA A 262 -6.32 -14.25 1.15
N GLN A 263 -5.41 -14.19 2.13
CA GLN A 263 -4.26 -15.08 2.22
C GLN A 263 -4.70 -16.55 2.25
N VAL A 264 -5.60 -16.91 3.17
CA VAL A 264 -6.09 -18.29 3.31
C VAL A 264 -6.73 -18.80 2.02
N MET A 265 -7.60 -17.98 1.39
CA MET A 265 -8.23 -18.36 0.12
C MET A 265 -7.21 -18.60 -1.00
N LEU A 266 -6.17 -17.79 -1.08
CA LEU A 266 -5.11 -17.92 -2.08
C LEU A 266 -4.22 -19.15 -1.78
N GLU A 267 -3.94 -19.46 -0.51
CA GLU A 267 -3.22 -20.66 -0.09
C GLU A 267 -3.99 -21.94 -0.46
N GLU A 268 -5.32 -21.97 -0.30
CA GLU A 268 -6.16 -23.08 -0.71
C GLU A 268 -6.07 -23.33 -2.24
N VAL A 269 -6.19 -22.26 -3.03
CA VAL A 269 -6.02 -22.36 -4.49
C VAL A 269 -4.61 -22.82 -4.85
N ALA A 270 -3.57 -22.27 -4.20
CA ALA A 270 -2.17 -22.64 -4.42
C ALA A 270 -1.89 -24.12 -4.10
N ALA A 271 -2.67 -24.69 -3.17
CA ALA A 271 -2.65 -26.12 -2.83
C ALA A 271 -3.54 -26.99 -3.74
N GLY A 272 -4.13 -26.41 -4.79
CA GLY A 272 -4.99 -27.11 -5.74
C GLY A 272 -6.40 -27.40 -5.19
N ARG A 273 -6.80 -26.76 -4.10
CA ARG A 273 -8.15 -26.90 -3.51
C ARG A 273 -9.05 -25.73 -3.93
N ALA A 274 -10.35 -25.97 -4.01
CA ALA A 274 -11.31 -24.89 -4.12
C ALA A 274 -11.52 -24.29 -2.73
N PRO A 275 -11.38 -22.95 -2.55
CA PRO A 275 -11.66 -22.32 -1.27
C PRO A 275 -13.13 -22.52 -0.89
N GLU A 276 -13.38 -22.86 0.38
CA GLU A 276 -14.74 -22.96 0.89
C GLU A 276 -15.43 -21.59 0.81
N PRO A 277 -16.75 -21.54 0.53
CA PRO A 277 -17.52 -20.32 0.64
C PRO A 277 -17.45 -19.82 2.10
N VAL A 278 -16.69 -18.79 2.37
CA VAL A 278 -16.75 -18.12 3.67
C VAL A 278 -18.00 -17.24 3.61
N ASP A 279 -19.02 -17.60 4.40
CA ASP A 279 -20.17 -16.73 4.60
C ASP A 279 -19.71 -15.37 5.11
N PRO A 280 -20.25 -14.25 4.61
CA PRO A 280 -19.86 -12.93 5.08
C PRO A 280 -20.10 -12.87 6.59
N VAL A 281 -19.03 -12.65 7.35
CA VAL A 281 -19.14 -12.41 8.80
C VAL A 281 -20.01 -11.17 8.97
N PRO A 282 -21.18 -11.27 9.62
CA PRO A 282 -22.02 -10.11 9.84
C PRO A 282 -21.19 -9.08 10.62
N PRO A 283 -21.30 -7.78 10.31
CA PRO A 283 -20.54 -6.75 10.99
C PRO A 283 -20.76 -6.90 12.49
N ALA A 284 -19.68 -7.01 13.25
CA ALA A 284 -19.74 -7.11 14.71
C ALA A 284 -20.62 -5.98 15.23
N ALA A 285 -21.79 -6.32 15.78
CA ALA A 285 -22.70 -5.33 16.33
C ALA A 285 -21.94 -4.54 17.37
N THR A 286 -21.62 -3.30 17.07
CA THR A 286 -21.03 -2.36 18.05
C THR A 286 -22.04 -2.27 19.20
N LYS A 287 -21.78 -2.96 20.30
CA LYS A 287 -22.53 -2.76 21.54
C LYS A 287 -22.32 -1.31 21.95
N ILE A 288 -23.28 -0.46 21.62
CA ILE A 288 -23.39 0.85 22.22
C ILE A 288 -23.69 0.57 23.69
N LEU A 289 -22.68 0.73 24.54
CA LEU A 289 -22.90 0.77 25.99
C LEU A 289 -23.81 1.96 26.26
N PRO A 290 -24.93 1.79 26.97
CA PRO A 290 -25.77 2.92 27.37
C PRO A 290 -24.91 3.89 28.15
N ALA A 291 -24.91 5.17 27.77
CA ALA A 291 -24.29 6.22 28.55
C ALA A 291 -24.95 6.17 29.97
N GLU A 292 -24.14 5.87 30.97
CA GLU A 292 -24.56 6.03 32.36
C GLU A 292 -25.06 7.47 32.54
N ALA A 293 -26.32 7.59 32.90
CA ALA A 293 -26.94 8.87 33.23
C ALA A 293 -26.14 9.48 34.37
N ALA A 294 -25.39 10.54 34.07
CA ALA A 294 -24.74 11.33 35.09
C ALA A 294 -25.82 11.91 36.01
N THR A 295 -25.93 11.37 37.20
CA THR A 295 -26.80 11.87 38.26
C THR A 295 -26.24 13.23 38.70
N THR A 296 -26.80 14.29 38.18
CA THR A 296 -26.54 15.65 38.66
C THR A 296 -27.19 15.81 40.01
N THR A 297 -26.38 15.77 41.04
CA THR A 297 -26.77 16.19 42.40
C THR A 297 -27.01 17.71 42.36
N PRO A 298 -28.18 18.22 42.80
CA PRO A 298 -28.40 19.66 42.83
C PRO A 298 -27.55 20.29 43.95
N LEU A 299 -26.75 21.29 43.58
CA LEU A 299 -26.07 22.15 44.55
C LEU A 299 -27.10 22.93 45.39
N SER A 300 -27.05 22.77 46.69
CA SER A 300 -27.78 23.63 47.65
C SER A 300 -27.34 25.08 47.53
N PRO A 301 -28.27 26.03 47.67
CA PRO A 301 -27.93 27.46 47.56
C PRO A 301 -27.09 27.90 48.78
N GLU A 302 -25.99 28.54 48.47
CA GLU A 302 -25.04 29.17 49.40
C GLU A 302 -25.71 30.34 50.12
N ALA A 303 -25.60 30.37 51.44
CA ALA A 303 -26.14 31.43 52.30
C ALA A 303 -25.36 32.76 52.06
N PRO A 304 -26.02 33.93 52.15
CA PRO A 304 -25.37 35.24 51.91
C PRO A 304 -24.40 35.62 53.06
N ALA A 305 -23.24 36.15 52.63
CA ALA A 305 -22.22 36.64 53.55
C ALA A 305 -22.71 37.86 54.36
N PRO A 306 -22.26 38.03 55.64
CA PRO A 306 -22.63 39.14 56.47
C PRO A 306 -21.97 40.46 56.01
N ALA A 307 -22.73 41.55 56.09
CA ALA A 307 -22.32 42.91 55.80
C ALA A 307 -21.28 43.46 56.78
N PRO A 308 -20.35 44.35 56.37
CA PRO A 308 -19.41 44.97 57.31
C PRO A 308 -20.09 45.98 58.22
N VAL A 309 -19.75 45.96 59.50
CA VAL A 309 -20.20 46.92 60.53
C VAL A 309 -19.29 48.13 60.51
N PRO A 310 -19.81 49.34 60.81
CA PRO A 310 -19.17 50.64 60.64
C PRO A 310 -17.97 50.90 61.59
#